data_5597b4bffc6988b535f43021d89c4ade
#
_entry.id   5597b4bffc6988b535f43021d89c4ade
#
_cell.length_a   1.000
_cell.length_b   1.000
_cell.length_c   1.000
_cell.angle_alpha   90.00
_cell.angle_beta   90.00
_cell.angle_gamma   90.00
#
_symmetry.space_group_name_H-M   'P 1'
#
loop_
_entity.id
_entity.type
_entity.pdbx_description
1 polymer ?
#
loop_
_entity_poly.entity_id
_entity_poly.type
_entity_poly.pdbx_seq_one_letter_code
_entity_poly.pdbx_strand_id
1 'polypeptide(L)'
;MLIDFHTHTVFSDGELAPAELIRRSVYNGLSAIAITDHADFSNIEHNISCIKKICEKINLLYGDNNKFKVLPGVEITHVPPPLIKDAVNLARKCGASIIIVHGETLSEPVEKGTNLAALKEDIDILSHPGLITAEEAALAKKNGIYLELSYRKGHCLANGFVARAALEAGAELVISSDAHSPSDIMDEKAYAGIGLGAGLTDAEIAKIKKNALKLLKKYA
;
A
#
# COMPACT_ATOMS: atom_id res chain seq x y z
N MET A 1 -2.17 13.45 -10.69
CA MET A 1 -2.46 12.02 -10.84
C MET A 1 -2.56 11.43 -9.44
N LEU A 2 -3.68 10.82 -9.10
CA LEU A 2 -3.95 10.20 -7.82
C LEU A 2 -3.80 8.67 -7.95
N ILE A 3 -3.01 8.06 -7.07
CA ILE A 3 -2.70 6.63 -7.11
C ILE A 3 -2.88 6.08 -5.70
N ASP A 4 -3.50 4.92 -5.61
CA ASP A 4 -3.71 4.21 -4.35
C ASP A 4 -3.14 2.79 -4.44
N PHE A 5 -2.17 2.49 -3.59
CA PHE A 5 -1.50 1.19 -3.62
C PHE A 5 -2.02 0.20 -2.59
N HIS A 6 -3.00 0.59 -1.76
CA HIS A 6 -3.46 -0.24 -0.66
C HIS A 6 -4.98 -0.27 -0.63
N THR A 7 -5.55 -1.35 -1.17
CA THR A 7 -7.00 -1.56 -1.24
C THR A 7 -7.35 -3.02 -1.11
N HIS A 8 -8.51 -3.30 -0.52
CA HIS A 8 -9.01 -4.63 -0.22
C HIS A 8 -10.32 -4.93 -0.93
N THR A 9 -10.56 -6.20 -1.20
CA THR A 9 -11.75 -6.71 -1.87
C THR A 9 -12.35 -7.88 -1.10
N VAL A 10 -13.39 -8.48 -1.66
CA VAL A 10 -14.01 -9.72 -1.12
C VAL A 10 -13.07 -10.93 -1.11
N PHE A 11 -11.85 -10.81 -1.62
CA PHE A 11 -10.82 -11.85 -1.49
C PHE A 11 -10.11 -11.84 -0.13
N SER A 12 -10.34 -10.80 0.68
CA SER A 12 -9.99 -10.75 2.10
C SER A 12 -11.20 -10.30 2.91
N ASP A 13 -11.21 -9.08 3.36
CA ASP A 13 -12.23 -8.50 4.24
C ASP A 13 -12.85 -7.20 3.71
N GLY A 14 -12.56 -6.85 2.46
CA GLY A 14 -13.23 -5.75 1.78
C GLY A 14 -14.64 -6.10 1.34
N GLU A 15 -15.49 -5.08 1.22
CA GLU A 15 -16.90 -5.24 0.83
C GLU A 15 -17.10 -5.38 -0.69
N LEU A 16 -16.15 -4.89 -1.50
CA LEU A 16 -16.30 -4.75 -2.93
C LEU A 16 -15.68 -5.90 -3.72
N ALA A 17 -16.38 -6.37 -4.76
CA ALA A 17 -15.73 -7.17 -5.77
C ALA A 17 -14.66 -6.34 -6.52
N PRO A 18 -13.57 -6.95 -7.03
CA PRO A 18 -12.49 -6.20 -7.70
C PRO A 18 -12.96 -5.28 -8.83
N ALA A 19 -13.92 -5.71 -9.65
CA ALA A 19 -14.45 -4.89 -10.75
C ALA A 19 -15.20 -3.64 -10.24
N GLU A 20 -15.90 -3.75 -9.11
CA GLU A 20 -16.60 -2.63 -8.50
C GLU A 20 -15.61 -1.65 -7.84
N LEU A 21 -14.62 -2.15 -7.11
CA LEU A 21 -13.53 -1.34 -6.56
C LEU A 21 -12.86 -0.51 -7.67
N ILE A 22 -12.49 -1.15 -8.77
CA ILE A 22 -11.89 -0.50 -9.95
C ILE A 22 -12.83 0.59 -10.49
N ARG A 23 -14.10 0.29 -10.70
CA ARG A 23 -15.06 1.24 -11.25
C ARG A 23 -15.22 2.48 -10.35
N ARG A 24 -15.31 2.28 -9.04
CA ARG A 24 -15.43 3.37 -8.05
C ARG A 24 -14.16 4.20 -7.97
N SER A 25 -12.99 3.57 -8.03
CA SER A 25 -11.70 4.26 -8.07
C SER A 25 -11.59 5.19 -9.28
N VAL A 26 -11.97 4.71 -10.47
CA VAL A 26 -12.06 5.55 -11.69
C VAL A 26 -13.04 6.70 -11.49
N TYR A 27 -14.20 6.45 -10.88
CA TYR A 27 -15.22 7.47 -10.62
C TYR A 27 -14.72 8.56 -9.67
N ASN A 28 -13.93 8.19 -8.66
CA ASN A 28 -13.32 9.12 -7.71
C ASN A 28 -12.07 9.84 -8.27
N GLY A 29 -11.71 9.61 -9.54
CA GLY A 29 -10.63 10.32 -10.20
C GLY A 29 -9.24 9.75 -9.97
N LEU A 30 -9.13 8.51 -9.45
CA LEU A 30 -7.86 7.82 -9.38
C LEU A 30 -7.36 7.48 -10.79
N SER A 31 -6.05 7.47 -10.96
CA SER A 31 -5.38 7.10 -12.21
C SER A 31 -4.78 5.70 -12.16
N ALA A 32 -4.56 5.18 -10.98
CA ALA A 32 -4.14 3.79 -10.77
C ALA A 32 -4.49 3.32 -9.35
N ILE A 33 -4.66 2.00 -9.22
CA ILE A 33 -4.75 1.31 -7.92
C ILE A 33 -3.90 0.04 -7.93
N ALA A 34 -3.49 -0.42 -6.75
CA ALA A 34 -3.13 -1.80 -6.54
C ALA A 34 -4.23 -2.48 -5.70
N ILE A 35 -4.58 -3.71 -6.04
CA ILE A 35 -5.46 -4.56 -5.23
C ILE A 35 -4.55 -5.43 -4.39
N THR A 36 -4.59 -5.26 -3.07
CA THR A 36 -3.61 -5.79 -2.12
C THR A 36 -4.28 -6.49 -0.95
N ASP A 37 -5.23 -7.37 -1.26
CA ASP A 37 -5.95 -8.15 -0.27
C ASP A 37 -5.02 -8.80 0.76
N HIS A 38 -5.48 -8.90 2.02
CA HIS A 38 -4.76 -9.57 3.10
C HIS A 38 -4.38 -10.99 2.71
N ALA A 39 -3.12 -11.34 2.97
CA ALA A 39 -2.59 -12.63 2.58
C ALA A 39 -1.60 -13.21 3.59
N ASP A 40 -1.67 -14.52 3.73
CA ASP A 40 -0.71 -15.37 4.40
C ASP A 40 -0.47 -16.64 3.55
N PHE A 41 0.24 -17.64 4.08
CA PHE A 41 0.54 -18.87 3.35
C PHE A 41 -0.69 -19.67 2.90
N SER A 42 -1.87 -19.40 3.46
CA SER A 42 -3.10 -20.12 3.11
C SER A 42 -3.77 -19.59 1.84
N ASN A 43 -3.54 -18.32 1.46
CA ASN A 43 -4.28 -17.66 0.39
C ASN A 43 -3.45 -16.85 -0.62
N ILE A 44 -2.15 -16.60 -0.38
CA ILE A 44 -1.26 -15.83 -1.29
C ILE A 44 -1.41 -16.27 -2.74
N GLU A 45 -1.29 -17.57 -3.04
CA GLU A 45 -1.35 -18.09 -4.42
C GLU A 45 -2.72 -17.86 -5.04
N HIS A 46 -3.78 -18.12 -4.28
CA HIS A 46 -5.17 -17.96 -4.73
C HIS A 46 -5.48 -16.49 -5.05
N ASN A 47 -5.22 -15.59 -4.10
CA ASN A 47 -5.54 -14.17 -4.24
C ASN A 47 -4.81 -13.56 -5.42
N ILE A 48 -3.50 -13.76 -5.52
CA ILE A 48 -2.70 -13.21 -6.64
C ILE A 48 -3.20 -13.77 -7.99
N SER A 49 -3.48 -15.08 -8.07
CA SER A 49 -4.00 -15.71 -9.30
C SER A 49 -5.33 -15.10 -9.75
N CYS A 50 -6.24 -14.84 -8.79
CA CYS A 50 -7.55 -14.25 -9.09
C CYS A 50 -7.42 -12.77 -9.51
N ILE A 51 -6.65 -11.99 -8.75
CA ILE A 51 -6.48 -10.55 -9.00
C ILE A 51 -5.74 -10.29 -10.32
N LYS A 52 -4.72 -11.09 -10.66
CA LYS A 52 -4.02 -10.96 -11.95
C LYS A 52 -4.98 -11.04 -13.15
N LYS A 53 -5.94 -11.96 -13.12
CA LYS A 53 -6.90 -12.14 -14.22
C LYS A 53 -7.70 -10.87 -14.51
N ILE A 54 -8.18 -10.18 -13.47
CA ILE A 54 -8.92 -8.92 -13.67
C ILE A 54 -7.99 -7.78 -14.06
N CYS A 55 -6.80 -7.68 -13.44
CA CYS A 55 -5.80 -6.66 -13.77
C CYS A 55 -5.40 -6.73 -15.26
N GLU A 56 -5.12 -7.92 -15.78
CA GLU A 56 -4.79 -8.12 -17.20
C GLU A 56 -5.91 -7.63 -18.12
N LYS A 57 -7.17 -8.00 -17.84
CA LYS A 57 -8.32 -7.59 -18.66
C LYS A 57 -8.55 -6.08 -18.64
N ILE A 58 -8.44 -5.46 -17.47
CA ILE A 58 -8.63 -4.02 -17.31
C ILE A 58 -7.49 -3.23 -17.95
N ASN A 59 -6.25 -3.68 -17.76
CA ASN A 59 -5.10 -3.02 -18.36
C ASN A 59 -5.07 -3.12 -19.89
N LEU A 60 -5.58 -4.21 -20.48
CA LEU A 60 -5.80 -4.31 -21.93
C LEU A 60 -6.84 -3.30 -22.43
N LEU A 61 -7.87 -3.03 -21.62
CA LEU A 61 -8.96 -2.12 -22.02
C LEU A 61 -8.57 -0.64 -21.88
N TYR A 62 -7.85 -0.28 -20.81
CA TYR A 62 -7.57 1.12 -20.46
C TYR A 62 -6.09 1.50 -20.60
N GLY A 63 -5.17 0.52 -20.64
CA GLY A 63 -3.72 0.74 -20.58
C GLY A 63 -3.16 1.50 -21.78
N ASP A 64 -3.61 1.19 -22.98
CA ASP A 64 -3.11 1.82 -24.22
C ASP A 64 -3.41 3.33 -24.31
N ASN A 65 -4.38 3.81 -23.55
CA ASN A 65 -4.74 5.24 -23.49
C ASN A 65 -4.22 5.95 -22.23
N ASN A 66 -3.42 5.30 -21.38
CA ASN A 66 -2.94 5.82 -20.09
C ASN A 66 -4.07 6.37 -19.18
N LYS A 67 -5.28 5.83 -19.33
CA LYS A 67 -6.44 6.34 -18.59
C LYS A 67 -6.55 5.81 -17.16
N PHE A 68 -6.16 4.54 -16.97
CA PHE A 68 -6.21 3.90 -15.66
C PHE A 68 -5.35 2.63 -15.64
N LYS A 69 -4.67 2.36 -14.53
CA LYS A 69 -3.83 1.17 -14.34
C LYS A 69 -4.25 0.42 -13.08
N VAL A 70 -4.29 -0.91 -13.16
CA VAL A 70 -4.51 -1.78 -11.98
C VAL A 70 -3.32 -2.71 -11.82
N LEU A 71 -2.76 -2.76 -10.63
CA LEU A 71 -1.64 -3.64 -10.28
C LEU A 71 -2.11 -4.78 -9.39
N PRO A 72 -1.71 -6.03 -9.67
CA PRO A 72 -1.93 -7.12 -8.74
C PRO A 72 -0.92 -7.03 -7.59
N GLY A 73 -1.39 -7.13 -6.37
CA GLY A 73 -0.56 -7.09 -5.18
C GLY A 73 -1.10 -7.97 -4.06
N VAL A 74 -0.46 -7.88 -2.92
CA VAL A 74 -0.90 -8.47 -1.65
C VAL A 74 -0.46 -7.58 -0.49
N GLU A 75 -1.20 -7.61 0.60
CA GLU A 75 -0.72 -7.21 1.90
C GLU A 75 -0.47 -8.45 2.76
N ILE A 76 0.80 -8.73 3.07
CA ILE A 76 1.20 -9.81 3.98
C ILE A 76 0.83 -9.40 5.40
N THR A 77 -0.16 -10.10 6.00
CA THR A 77 -0.81 -9.68 7.22
C THR A 77 -0.67 -10.73 8.31
N HIS A 78 -0.25 -10.30 9.51
CA HIS A 78 -0.08 -11.13 10.72
C HIS A 78 0.81 -12.37 10.54
N VAL A 79 1.65 -12.40 9.51
CA VAL A 79 2.68 -13.45 9.35
C VAL A 79 3.78 -13.21 10.38
N PRO A 80 4.15 -14.23 11.20
CA PRO A 80 5.22 -14.08 12.18
C PRO A 80 6.52 -13.57 11.58
N PRO A 81 7.25 -12.65 12.23
CA PRO A 81 8.46 -12.01 11.70
C PRO A 81 9.48 -12.96 11.05
N PRO A 82 9.79 -14.15 11.62
CA PRO A 82 10.74 -15.08 10.99
C PRO A 82 10.28 -15.66 9.65
N LEU A 83 8.98 -15.61 9.34
CA LEU A 83 8.38 -16.20 8.13
C LEU A 83 8.07 -15.14 7.05
N ILE A 84 8.22 -13.84 7.34
CA ILE A 84 7.92 -12.76 6.38
C ILE A 84 8.71 -12.92 5.09
N LYS A 85 10.00 -13.27 5.18
CA LYS A 85 10.85 -13.53 4.02
C LYS A 85 10.25 -14.57 3.07
N ASP A 86 9.79 -15.70 3.61
CA ASP A 86 9.23 -16.78 2.81
C ASP A 86 7.89 -16.37 2.18
N ALA A 87 7.05 -15.62 2.91
CA ALA A 87 5.80 -15.09 2.37
C ALA A 87 6.05 -14.07 1.24
N VAL A 88 7.01 -13.16 1.39
CA VAL A 88 7.42 -12.20 0.35
C VAL A 88 7.93 -12.93 -0.90
N ASN A 89 8.81 -13.92 -0.73
CA ASN A 89 9.33 -14.72 -1.85
C ASN A 89 8.20 -15.48 -2.58
N LEU A 90 7.26 -16.05 -1.83
CA LEU A 90 6.09 -16.72 -2.40
C LEU A 90 5.23 -15.74 -3.19
N ALA A 91 4.93 -14.57 -2.64
CA ALA A 91 4.13 -13.54 -3.32
C ALA A 91 4.80 -13.07 -4.63
N ARG A 92 6.10 -12.80 -4.63
CA ARG A 92 6.84 -12.45 -5.86
C ARG A 92 6.80 -13.58 -6.89
N LYS A 93 7.03 -14.82 -6.46
CA LYS A 93 6.96 -16.00 -7.34
C LYS A 93 5.60 -16.17 -7.98
N CYS A 94 4.51 -15.87 -7.26
CA CYS A 94 3.13 -15.88 -7.78
C CYS A 94 2.84 -14.71 -8.73
N GLY A 95 3.70 -13.70 -8.77
CA GLY A 95 3.63 -12.57 -9.69
C GLY A 95 2.89 -11.34 -9.12
N ALA A 96 2.94 -11.14 -7.80
CA ALA A 96 2.55 -9.87 -7.21
C ALA A 96 3.48 -8.75 -7.71
N SER A 97 2.90 -7.68 -8.26
CA SER A 97 3.64 -6.46 -8.59
C SER A 97 3.92 -5.65 -7.33
N ILE A 98 2.90 -5.39 -6.52
CA ILE A 98 3.02 -4.66 -5.26
C ILE A 98 2.97 -5.65 -4.10
N ILE A 99 3.96 -5.58 -3.23
CA ILE A 99 3.96 -6.29 -1.95
C ILE A 99 4.00 -5.27 -0.82
N ILE A 100 2.96 -5.32 -0.01
CA ILE A 100 2.84 -4.58 1.24
C ILE A 100 3.03 -5.56 2.39
N VAL A 101 3.62 -5.12 3.48
CA VAL A 101 3.57 -5.83 4.76
C VAL A 101 2.83 -4.97 5.77
N HIS A 102 1.84 -5.57 6.42
CA HIS A 102 1.06 -4.97 7.50
C HIS A 102 1.98 -4.62 8.68
N GLY A 103 2.16 -3.32 8.91
CA GLY A 103 3.08 -2.82 9.94
C GLY A 103 2.51 -2.89 11.35
N GLU A 104 3.35 -2.52 12.32
CA GLU A 104 3.03 -2.53 13.75
C GLU A 104 2.11 -1.34 14.14
N THR A 105 0.93 -1.30 13.52
CA THR A 105 -0.09 -0.28 13.78
C THR A 105 -0.49 -0.23 15.26
N LEU A 106 -1.04 0.91 15.70
CA LEU A 106 -1.53 1.08 17.09
C LEU A 106 -2.90 0.45 17.34
N SER A 107 -3.62 0.09 16.28
CA SER A 107 -5.01 -0.37 16.37
C SER A 107 -5.19 -1.88 16.36
N GLU A 108 -4.12 -2.64 16.07
CA GLU A 108 -4.17 -4.10 15.95
C GLU A 108 -2.99 -4.79 16.62
N PRO A 109 -3.17 -6.06 17.07
CA PRO A 109 -2.14 -6.79 17.82
C PRO A 109 -1.08 -7.41 16.90
N VAL A 110 -0.36 -6.60 16.13
CA VAL A 110 0.74 -7.06 15.27
C VAL A 110 1.94 -7.48 16.12
N GLU A 111 2.57 -8.59 15.77
CA GLU A 111 3.73 -9.10 16.49
C GLU A 111 4.92 -8.12 16.38
N LYS A 112 5.54 -7.80 17.52
CA LYS A 112 6.68 -6.91 17.57
C LYS A 112 7.88 -7.47 16.80
N GLY A 113 8.53 -6.65 16.00
CA GLY A 113 9.63 -7.02 15.10
C GLY A 113 9.18 -7.24 13.66
N THR A 114 7.85 -7.16 13.39
CA THR A 114 7.30 -7.23 12.04
C THR A 114 7.86 -6.14 11.13
N ASN A 115 7.88 -4.88 11.59
CA ASN A 115 8.46 -3.77 10.82
C ASN A 115 9.91 -4.07 10.42
N LEU A 116 10.74 -4.45 11.39
CA LEU A 116 12.15 -4.72 11.14
C LEU A 116 12.38 -5.93 10.21
N ALA A 117 11.55 -6.97 10.33
CA ALA A 117 11.62 -8.13 9.46
C ALA A 117 11.23 -7.76 8.02
N ALA A 118 10.11 -7.05 7.86
CA ALA A 118 9.61 -6.60 6.56
C ALA A 118 10.60 -5.70 5.81
N LEU A 119 11.21 -4.75 6.52
CA LEU A 119 12.16 -3.79 5.94
C LEU A 119 13.47 -4.41 5.43
N LYS A 120 13.73 -5.68 5.72
CA LYS A 120 14.90 -6.43 5.21
C LYS A 120 14.62 -7.19 3.92
N GLU A 121 13.35 -7.26 3.51
CA GLU A 121 12.90 -8.09 2.40
C GLU A 121 12.52 -7.25 1.16
N ASP A 122 12.25 -7.90 0.03
CA ASP A 122 11.88 -7.24 -1.24
C ASP A 122 10.40 -6.84 -1.25
N ILE A 123 10.03 -5.93 -0.35
CA ILE A 123 8.70 -5.32 -0.30
C ILE A 123 8.72 -3.93 -0.94
N ASP A 124 7.56 -3.43 -1.31
CA ASP A 124 7.43 -2.08 -1.86
C ASP A 124 7.01 -1.07 -0.79
N ILE A 125 6.11 -1.46 0.09
CA ILE A 125 5.51 -0.58 1.10
C ILE A 125 5.46 -1.30 2.44
N LEU A 126 5.84 -0.60 3.50
CA LEU A 126 5.48 -0.96 4.88
C LEU A 126 4.25 -0.13 5.25
N SER A 127 3.06 -0.78 5.35
CA SER A 127 1.82 -0.09 5.65
C SER A 127 1.74 0.32 7.12
N HIS A 128 1.12 1.46 7.39
CA HIS A 128 0.80 2.00 8.73
C HIS A 128 1.73 1.49 9.87
N PRO A 129 3.04 1.78 9.82
CA PRO A 129 4.07 1.13 10.67
C PRO A 129 4.05 1.56 12.14
N GLY A 130 3.04 2.25 12.58
CA GLY A 130 2.85 2.64 13.98
C GLY A 130 3.96 3.57 14.49
N LEU A 131 4.52 3.24 15.65
CA LEU A 131 5.62 4.02 16.25
C LEU A 131 6.98 3.53 15.74
N ILE A 132 7.17 3.61 14.43
CA ILE A 132 8.40 3.20 13.75
C ILE A 132 9.65 3.85 14.38
N THR A 133 10.72 3.09 14.58
CA THR A 133 11.98 3.61 15.11
C THR A 133 12.81 4.38 14.08
N ALA A 134 13.74 5.20 14.53
CA ALA A 134 14.67 5.91 13.64
C ALA A 134 15.52 4.95 12.79
N GLU A 135 15.94 3.83 13.39
CA GLU A 135 16.69 2.77 12.71
C GLU A 135 15.87 2.10 11.62
N GLU A 136 14.60 1.81 11.87
CA GLU A 136 13.68 1.23 10.89
C GLU A 136 13.41 2.23 9.74
N ALA A 137 13.18 3.51 10.05
CA ALA A 137 13.01 4.53 9.02
C ALA A 137 14.28 4.70 8.15
N ALA A 138 15.47 4.63 8.76
CA ALA A 138 16.74 4.65 8.03
C ALA A 138 16.91 3.40 7.15
N LEU A 139 16.45 2.22 7.63
CA LEU A 139 16.47 0.97 6.86
C LEU A 139 15.50 1.03 5.67
N ALA A 140 14.30 1.59 5.85
CA ALA A 140 13.35 1.84 4.76
C ALA A 140 13.99 2.68 3.65
N LYS A 141 14.66 3.79 4.00
CA LYS A 141 15.42 4.60 3.05
C LYS A 141 16.49 3.79 2.33
N LYS A 142 17.32 3.06 3.09
CA LYS A 142 18.44 2.29 2.53
C LYS A 142 17.97 1.27 1.51
N ASN A 143 16.84 0.61 1.77
CA ASN A 143 16.30 -0.46 0.93
C ASN A 143 15.28 0.04 -0.10
N GLY A 144 14.97 1.35 -0.12
CA GLY A 144 14.04 1.95 -1.08
C GLY A 144 12.58 1.55 -0.85
N ILE A 145 12.24 1.20 0.38
CA ILE A 145 10.88 0.83 0.79
C ILE A 145 10.12 2.09 1.19
N TYR A 146 8.89 2.21 0.71
CA TYR A 146 8.02 3.33 1.05
C TYR A 146 7.34 3.10 2.41
N LEU A 147 7.26 4.15 3.23
CA LEU A 147 6.47 4.15 4.46
C LEU A 147 5.10 4.75 4.17
N GLU A 148 4.04 4.09 4.62
CA GLU A 148 2.68 4.52 4.34
C GLU A 148 2.14 5.48 5.39
N LEU A 149 1.42 6.50 4.91
CA LEU A 149 0.44 7.26 5.67
C LEU A 149 -0.95 6.77 5.26
N SER A 150 -1.68 6.16 6.19
CA SER A 150 -2.97 5.53 5.91
C SER A 150 -4.14 6.49 6.11
N TYR A 151 -5.16 6.40 5.24
CA TYR A 151 -6.45 7.05 5.43
C TYR A 151 -7.37 6.28 6.39
N ARG A 152 -7.15 4.98 6.55
CA ARG A 152 -8.02 4.09 7.32
C ARG A 152 -8.12 4.51 8.79
N LYS A 153 -9.35 4.50 9.29
CA LYS A 153 -9.66 4.76 10.70
C LYS A 153 -8.90 3.77 11.62
N GLY A 154 -8.20 4.31 12.61
CA GLY A 154 -7.35 3.54 13.51
C GLY A 154 -5.90 3.52 13.06
N HIS A 155 -5.62 3.14 11.81
CA HIS A 155 -4.25 3.10 11.27
C HIS A 155 -3.64 4.49 11.08
N CYS A 156 -4.47 5.51 10.80
CA CYS A 156 -4.03 6.89 10.65
C CYS A 156 -3.52 7.56 11.95
N LEU A 157 -3.71 6.94 13.11
CA LEU A 157 -3.35 7.53 14.41
C LEU A 157 -1.85 7.87 14.51
N ALA A 158 -0.99 7.11 13.87
CA ALA A 158 0.45 7.33 13.89
C ALA A 158 0.98 8.14 12.69
N ASN A 159 0.13 8.59 11.77
CA ASN A 159 0.57 9.24 10.51
C ASN A 159 1.56 10.40 10.74
N GLY A 160 1.29 11.28 11.71
CA GLY A 160 2.19 12.40 12.03
C GLY A 160 3.55 11.94 12.57
N PHE A 161 3.56 10.85 13.36
CA PHE A 161 4.80 10.26 13.85
C PHE A 161 5.62 9.63 12.72
N VAL A 162 4.96 8.85 11.85
CA VAL A 162 5.57 8.21 10.68
C VAL A 162 6.12 9.26 9.70
N ALA A 163 5.34 10.31 9.42
CA ALA A 163 5.76 11.41 8.54
C ALA A 163 7.05 12.07 9.05
N ARG A 164 7.11 12.40 10.35
CA ARG A 164 8.29 12.99 10.97
C ARG A 164 9.49 12.05 10.90
N ALA A 165 9.34 10.79 11.30
CA ALA A 165 10.43 9.80 11.26
C ALA A 165 10.97 9.60 9.84
N ALA A 166 10.06 9.54 8.84
CA ALA A 166 10.45 9.43 7.45
C ALA A 166 11.23 10.66 6.95
N LEU A 167 10.77 11.88 7.26
CA LEU A 167 11.46 13.12 6.88
C LEU A 167 12.85 13.21 7.50
N GLU A 168 12.97 12.92 8.79
CA GLU A 168 14.26 12.94 9.52
C GLU A 168 15.25 11.91 8.95
N ALA A 169 14.80 10.71 8.62
CA ALA A 169 15.61 9.67 8.00
C ALA A 169 15.85 9.90 6.50
N GLY A 170 15.02 10.71 5.84
CA GLY A 170 14.99 10.88 4.39
C GLY A 170 14.40 9.67 3.67
N ALA A 171 13.53 8.90 4.34
CA ALA A 171 12.76 7.81 3.73
C ALA A 171 11.63 8.35 2.85
N GLU A 172 11.25 7.60 1.85
CA GLU A 172 10.17 7.99 0.92
C GLU A 172 8.81 7.58 1.52
N LEU A 173 7.82 8.47 1.33
CA LEU A 173 6.45 8.24 1.78
C LEU A 173 5.52 7.95 0.61
N VAL A 174 4.44 7.21 0.89
CA VAL A 174 3.22 7.13 0.09
C VAL A 174 2.00 7.41 0.98
N ILE A 175 0.89 7.82 0.36
CA ILE A 175 -0.41 7.91 1.01
C ILE A 175 -1.32 6.92 0.31
N SER A 176 -1.98 6.05 1.08
CA SER A 176 -2.93 5.06 0.57
C SER A 176 -4.20 5.04 1.41
N SER A 177 -5.28 4.51 0.84
CA SER A 177 -6.58 4.48 1.53
C SER A 177 -6.69 3.36 2.53
N ASP A 178 -6.14 2.20 2.21
CA ASP A 178 -6.44 0.97 2.93
C ASP A 178 -7.97 0.73 2.92
N ALA A 179 -8.55 0.89 1.70
CA ALA A 179 -9.98 0.89 1.49
C ALA A 179 -10.57 -0.52 1.62
N HIS A 180 -11.60 -0.66 2.48
CA HIS A 180 -12.36 -1.90 2.66
C HIS A 180 -13.83 -1.73 2.26
N SER A 181 -14.31 -0.49 2.22
CA SER A 181 -15.67 -0.14 1.86
C SER A 181 -15.72 0.94 0.77
N PRO A 182 -16.89 1.15 0.13
CA PRO A 182 -17.05 2.22 -0.85
C PRO A 182 -16.69 3.61 -0.33
N SER A 183 -16.90 3.85 0.95
CA SER A 183 -16.63 5.14 1.61
C SER A 183 -15.15 5.41 1.87
N ASP A 184 -14.31 4.38 1.82
CA ASP A 184 -12.89 4.49 2.11
C ASP A 184 -12.06 4.87 0.89
N ILE A 185 -12.65 4.79 -0.32
CA ILE A 185 -11.94 5.12 -1.57
C ILE A 185 -11.67 6.62 -1.61
N MET A 186 -10.39 6.98 -1.52
CA MET A 186 -9.94 8.37 -1.48
C MET A 186 -10.26 9.15 -2.76
N ASP A 187 -10.57 10.42 -2.59
CA ASP A 187 -10.49 11.45 -3.62
C ASP A 187 -9.27 12.38 -3.37
N GLU A 188 -9.09 13.37 -4.24
CA GLU A 188 -8.00 14.35 -4.13
C GLU A 188 -8.04 15.15 -2.82
N LYS A 189 -9.25 15.44 -2.31
CA LYS A 189 -9.44 16.21 -1.08
C LYS A 189 -9.05 15.38 0.15
N ALA A 190 -9.46 14.10 0.19
CA ALA A 190 -9.07 13.18 1.26
C ALA A 190 -7.56 12.97 1.27
N TYR A 191 -6.95 12.73 0.10
CA TYR A 191 -5.51 12.57 -0.04
C TYR A 191 -4.73 13.77 0.52
N ALA A 192 -5.09 14.99 0.12
CA ALA A 192 -4.48 16.20 0.65
C ALA A 192 -4.72 16.35 2.16
N GLY A 193 -5.93 16.04 2.62
CA GLY A 193 -6.30 16.10 4.04
C GLY A 193 -5.46 15.18 4.92
N ILE A 194 -5.13 13.96 4.45
CA ILE A 194 -4.23 13.04 5.18
C ILE A 194 -2.83 13.63 5.30
N GLY A 195 -2.27 14.13 4.21
CA GLY A 195 -0.94 14.76 4.25
C GLY A 195 -0.87 15.96 5.18
N LEU A 196 -1.82 16.88 5.07
CA LEU A 196 -1.91 18.06 5.95
C LEU A 196 -2.13 17.65 7.42
N GLY A 197 -3.02 16.67 7.67
CA GLY A 197 -3.30 16.13 9.01
C GLY A 197 -2.07 15.44 9.63
N ALA A 198 -1.19 14.88 8.83
CA ALA A 198 0.10 14.35 9.26
C ALA A 198 1.18 15.43 9.50
N GLY A 199 0.84 16.71 9.31
CA GLY A 199 1.76 17.85 9.51
C GLY A 199 2.67 18.14 8.32
N LEU A 200 2.36 17.60 7.15
CA LEU A 200 3.13 17.83 5.93
C LEU A 200 2.71 19.13 5.24
N THR A 201 3.67 19.76 4.56
CA THR A 201 3.44 20.90 3.67
C THR A 201 2.91 20.45 2.30
N ASP A 202 2.30 21.37 1.55
CA ASP A 202 1.87 21.11 0.16
C ASP A 202 3.02 20.63 -0.74
N ALA A 203 4.24 21.14 -0.52
CA ALA A 203 5.43 20.73 -1.27
C ALA A 203 5.81 19.26 -0.97
N GLU A 204 5.72 18.83 0.28
CA GLU A 204 5.95 17.45 0.69
C GLU A 204 4.85 16.51 0.16
N ILE A 205 3.59 16.92 0.21
CA ILE A 205 2.47 16.17 -0.40
C ILE A 205 2.68 16.03 -1.92
N ALA A 206 3.13 17.09 -2.59
CA ALA A 206 3.46 17.02 -4.01
C ALA A 206 4.64 16.07 -4.29
N LYS A 207 5.63 15.99 -3.38
CA LYS A 207 6.71 15.00 -3.45
C LYS A 207 6.16 13.58 -3.31
N ILE A 208 5.25 13.32 -2.35
CA ILE A 208 4.62 12.02 -2.16
C ILE A 208 3.86 11.57 -3.41
N LYS A 209 3.17 12.47 -4.11
CA LYS A 209 2.55 12.16 -5.42
C LYS A 209 3.59 11.75 -6.47
N LYS A 210 4.78 12.35 -6.47
CA LYS A 210 5.88 11.95 -7.37
C LYS A 210 6.44 10.57 -6.99
N ASN A 211 6.52 10.28 -5.69
CA ASN A 211 6.91 8.96 -5.19
C ASN A 211 5.96 7.88 -5.70
N ALA A 212 4.65 8.10 -5.57
CA ALA A 212 3.63 7.18 -6.08
C ALA A 212 3.77 6.95 -7.59
N LEU A 213 4.03 8.00 -8.37
CA LEU A 213 4.32 7.88 -9.81
C LEU A 213 5.58 7.08 -10.10
N LYS A 214 6.65 7.26 -9.29
CA LYS A 214 7.90 6.51 -9.43
C LYS A 214 7.66 5.02 -9.15
N LEU A 215 6.91 4.70 -8.09
CA LEU A 215 6.56 3.32 -7.75
C LEU A 215 5.68 2.69 -8.85
N LEU A 216 4.66 3.39 -9.34
CA LEU A 216 3.82 2.90 -10.44
C LEU A 216 4.65 2.54 -11.68
N LYS A 217 5.62 3.40 -12.07
CA LYS A 217 6.48 3.18 -13.24
C LYS A 217 7.41 1.97 -13.12
N LYS A 218 7.70 1.49 -11.91
CA LYS A 218 8.48 0.25 -11.70
C LYS A 218 7.75 -0.97 -12.24
N TYR A 219 6.40 -0.92 -12.29
CA TYR A 219 5.52 -2.03 -12.64
C TYR A 219 4.57 -1.75 -13.83
N ALA A 220 4.76 -0.63 -14.53
CA ALA A 220 3.93 -0.21 -15.67
C ALA A 220 4.48 -0.71 -17.00
#